data_74751a43a12c94d56e4e4951f9e47226
#
_entry.id   74751a43a12c94d56e4e4951f9e47226
#
_cell.length_a   1.000
_cell.length_b   1.000
_cell.length_c   1.000
_cell.angle_alpha   90.00
_cell.angle_beta   90.00
_cell.angle_gamma   90.00
#
_symmetry.space_group_name_H-M   'P 1'
#
loop_
_entity.id
_entity.type
_entity.pdbx_description
1 polymer ?
#
loop_
_entity_poly.entity_id
_entity_poly.type
_entity_poly.pdbx_seq_one_letter_code
_entity_poly.pdbx_strand_id
1 'polypeptide(L)'
;MLYEYSAWDPQKWKDLVSFDQLRKFFHYLVTVTAGDVDEALRIMQRLQQQGYLPPDADLDQFRRDLQEREEIRGSENEGFDLTARGERVLRRTALEQMFGRLRKRGAGDHRLPVEGRGGEATSETREWRFGDEVSKVDFRRSYQNALRRAGLENLHLREEDLEVHDVEHQTNCATVLLLDISHSMILYGEDRITPAKQVALGLVELIQTKFPRDSIDVVLF
;
A
#
# COMPACT_ATOMS: atom_id res chain seq x y z
N MET A 1 -9.03 -1.68 -37.56
CA MET A 1 -8.61 -2.72 -36.62
C MET A 1 -9.33 -3.99 -36.98
N LEU A 2 -8.62 -4.95 -37.53
CA LEU A 2 -9.20 -6.27 -37.83
C LEU A 2 -9.17 -7.10 -36.56
N TYR A 3 -10.33 -7.52 -36.07
CA TYR A 3 -10.43 -8.50 -35.01
C TYR A 3 -10.32 -9.89 -35.62
N GLU A 4 -9.22 -10.59 -35.37
CA GLU A 4 -9.12 -12.02 -35.67
C GLU A 4 -9.83 -12.80 -34.56
N TYR A 5 -10.92 -13.43 -34.88
CA TYR A 5 -11.54 -14.44 -34.02
C TYR A 5 -10.76 -15.74 -34.18
N SER A 6 -9.89 -16.05 -33.22
CA SER A 6 -9.33 -17.41 -33.13
C SER A 6 -10.33 -18.32 -32.44
N ALA A 7 -10.53 -19.51 -32.96
CA ALA A 7 -11.32 -20.54 -32.29
C ALA A 7 -10.73 -20.82 -30.90
N TRP A 8 -11.58 -20.97 -29.89
CA TRP A 8 -11.19 -21.33 -28.55
C TRP A 8 -10.46 -22.67 -28.56
N ASP A 9 -9.18 -22.69 -28.19
CA ASP A 9 -8.37 -23.90 -28.08
C ASP A 9 -8.13 -24.21 -26.60
N PRO A 10 -8.82 -25.22 -26.03
CA PRO A 10 -8.66 -25.60 -24.63
C PRO A 10 -7.23 -26.03 -24.27
N GLN A 11 -6.44 -26.49 -25.25
CA GLN A 11 -5.07 -26.93 -24.98
C GLN A 11 -4.10 -25.76 -24.77
N LYS A 12 -4.35 -24.62 -25.42
CA LYS A 12 -3.55 -23.40 -25.17
C LYS A 12 -3.70 -22.83 -23.76
N TRP A 13 -4.76 -23.21 -23.06
CA TRP A 13 -4.97 -22.83 -21.67
C TRP A 13 -4.20 -23.69 -20.68
N LYS A 14 -3.85 -24.92 -21.03
CA LYS A 14 -3.12 -25.85 -20.15
C LYS A 14 -1.74 -25.33 -19.76
N ASP A 15 -1.08 -24.61 -20.68
CA ASP A 15 0.25 -24.04 -20.44
C ASP A 15 0.20 -22.62 -19.81
N LEU A 16 -0.98 -22.03 -19.65
CA LEU A 16 -1.14 -20.63 -19.26
C LEU A 16 -1.57 -20.41 -17.81
N VAL A 17 -2.08 -21.44 -17.12
CA VAL A 17 -2.56 -21.26 -15.74
C VAL A 17 -1.50 -21.71 -14.75
N SER A 18 -0.57 -20.80 -14.47
CA SER A 18 0.39 -20.99 -13.37
C SER A 18 -0.31 -20.87 -12.00
N PHE A 19 0.29 -21.45 -10.97
CA PHE A 19 -0.14 -21.26 -9.58
C PHE A 19 -0.40 -19.79 -9.25
N ASP A 20 0.46 -18.88 -9.69
CA ASP A 20 0.32 -17.45 -9.43
C ASP A 20 -0.92 -16.83 -10.09
N GLN A 21 -1.33 -17.34 -11.25
CA GLN A 21 -2.57 -16.90 -11.93
C GLN A 21 -3.81 -17.43 -11.20
N LEU A 22 -3.82 -18.71 -10.82
CA LEU A 22 -4.88 -19.27 -9.97
C LEU A 22 -4.99 -18.54 -8.64
N ARG A 23 -3.88 -18.18 -8.03
CA ARG A 23 -3.82 -17.45 -6.79
C ARG A 23 -4.38 -16.03 -6.93
N LYS A 24 -4.05 -15.30 -7.99
CA LYS A 24 -4.62 -13.98 -8.30
C LYS A 24 -6.12 -14.07 -8.51
N PHE A 25 -6.57 -15.10 -9.19
CA PHE A 25 -7.99 -15.35 -9.42
C PHE A 25 -8.71 -15.73 -8.11
N PHE A 26 -8.12 -16.59 -7.30
CA PHE A 26 -8.62 -16.92 -5.97
C PHE A 26 -8.76 -15.65 -5.09
N HIS A 27 -7.74 -14.80 -5.03
CA HIS A 27 -7.83 -13.54 -4.27
C HIS A 27 -8.93 -12.61 -4.78
N TYR A 28 -9.14 -12.57 -6.09
CA TYR A 28 -10.27 -11.84 -6.66
C TYR A 28 -11.60 -12.42 -6.15
N LEU A 29 -11.77 -13.74 -6.21
CA LEU A 29 -12.98 -14.41 -5.72
C LEU A 29 -13.19 -14.18 -4.22
N VAL A 30 -12.15 -14.25 -3.40
CA VAL A 30 -12.23 -13.94 -1.97
C VAL A 30 -12.72 -12.49 -1.74
N THR A 31 -12.31 -11.55 -2.59
CA THR A 31 -12.83 -10.17 -2.53
C THR A 31 -14.32 -10.11 -2.90
N VAL A 32 -14.73 -10.85 -3.93
CA VAL A 32 -16.14 -10.95 -4.37
C VAL A 32 -17.00 -11.56 -3.26
N THR A 33 -16.55 -12.65 -2.64
CA THR A 33 -17.25 -13.38 -1.57
C THR A 33 -17.13 -12.72 -0.20
N ALA A 34 -16.60 -11.48 -0.14
CA ALA A 34 -16.43 -10.72 1.10
C ALA A 34 -15.60 -11.45 2.18
N GLY A 35 -14.59 -12.21 1.77
CA GLY A 35 -13.68 -12.93 2.65
C GLY A 35 -14.03 -14.41 2.85
N ASP A 36 -15.15 -14.88 2.31
CA ASP A 36 -15.55 -16.30 2.39
C ASP A 36 -14.66 -17.15 1.47
N VAL A 37 -13.68 -17.82 2.10
CA VAL A 37 -12.70 -18.68 1.43
C VAL A 37 -13.37 -19.93 0.87
N ASP A 38 -14.31 -20.51 1.60
CA ASP A 38 -15.00 -21.73 1.19
C ASP A 38 -15.86 -21.49 -0.05
N GLU A 39 -16.58 -20.38 -0.07
CA GLU A 39 -17.37 -20.02 -1.25
C GLU A 39 -16.48 -19.67 -2.45
N ALA A 40 -15.34 -19.00 -2.23
CA ALA A 40 -14.37 -18.74 -3.29
C ALA A 40 -13.84 -20.06 -3.91
N LEU A 41 -13.48 -21.04 -3.08
CA LEU A 41 -13.04 -22.37 -3.54
C LEU A 41 -14.16 -23.13 -4.27
N ARG A 42 -15.40 -23.08 -3.76
CA ARG A 42 -16.56 -23.68 -4.43
C ARG A 42 -16.83 -23.04 -5.80
N ILE A 43 -16.69 -21.74 -5.92
CA ILE A 43 -16.80 -21.05 -7.21
C ILE A 43 -15.71 -21.54 -8.18
N MET A 44 -14.46 -21.69 -7.73
CA MET A 44 -13.37 -22.23 -8.58
C MET A 44 -13.69 -23.65 -9.07
N GLN A 45 -14.17 -24.53 -8.20
CA GLN A 45 -14.58 -25.89 -8.57
C GLN A 45 -15.73 -25.89 -9.60
N ARG A 46 -16.73 -25.03 -9.38
CA ARG A 46 -17.85 -24.88 -10.33
C ARG A 46 -17.39 -24.38 -11.69
N LEU A 47 -16.50 -23.41 -11.72
CA LEU A 47 -15.92 -22.90 -12.97
C LEU A 47 -15.06 -23.95 -13.69
N GLN A 48 -14.37 -24.81 -12.96
CA GLN A 48 -13.65 -25.95 -13.53
C GLN A 48 -14.62 -26.96 -14.15
N GLN A 49 -15.71 -27.31 -13.47
CA GLN A 49 -16.75 -28.20 -13.99
C GLN A 49 -17.42 -27.65 -15.24
N GLN A 50 -17.56 -26.33 -15.33
CA GLN A 50 -18.13 -25.64 -16.50
C GLN A 50 -17.12 -25.43 -17.64
N GLY A 51 -15.83 -25.82 -17.46
CA GLY A 51 -14.80 -25.70 -18.48
C GLY A 51 -14.16 -24.31 -18.60
N TYR A 52 -14.42 -23.41 -17.65
CA TYR A 52 -13.77 -22.08 -17.59
C TYR A 52 -12.37 -22.13 -16.95
N LEU A 53 -12.09 -23.15 -16.15
CA LEU A 53 -10.75 -23.47 -15.67
C LEU A 53 -10.28 -24.78 -16.31
N PRO A 54 -8.96 -24.98 -16.47
CA PRO A 54 -8.43 -26.23 -17.02
C PRO A 54 -8.90 -27.42 -16.18
N PRO A 55 -9.36 -28.52 -16.82
CA PRO A 55 -9.85 -29.68 -16.11
C PRO A 55 -8.74 -30.43 -15.35
N ASP A 56 -7.49 -30.22 -15.74
CA ASP A 56 -6.27 -30.78 -15.15
C ASP A 56 -5.65 -29.86 -14.07
N ALA A 57 -6.23 -28.68 -13.79
CA ALA A 57 -5.82 -27.89 -12.66
C ALA A 57 -6.19 -28.60 -11.34
N ASP A 58 -5.17 -29.06 -10.61
CA ASP A 58 -5.35 -29.72 -9.32
C ASP A 58 -5.72 -28.69 -8.25
N LEU A 59 -7.02 -28.46 -8.07
CA LEU A 59 -7.53 -27.52 -7.05
C LEU A 59 -7.27 -28.02 -5.62
N ASP A 60 -7.13 -29.33 -5.41
CA ASP A 60 -6.78 -29.89 -4.12
C ASP A 60 -5.31 -29.63 -3.79
N GLN A 61 -4.43 -29.76 -4.79
CA GLN A 61 -3.04 -29.35 -4.63
C GLN A 61 -2.93 -27.84 -4.42
N PHE A 62 -3.68 -27.05 -5.19
CA PHE A 62 -3.73 -25.60 -5.03
C PHE A 62 -4.13 -25.20 -3.60
N ARG A 63 -5.15 -25.85 -3.01
CA ARG A 63 -5.56 -25.62 -1.63
C ARG A 63 -4.45 -25.96 -0.64
N ARG A 64 -3.78 -27.12 -0.80
CA ARG A 64 -2.63 -27.52 0.02
C ARG A 64 -1.49 -26.51 -0.06
N ASP A 65 -1.19 -26.03 -1.26
CA ASP A 65 -0.16 -25.02 -1.48
C ASP A 65 -0.49 -23.70 -0.76
N LEU A 66 -1.77 -23.29 -0.74
CA LEU A 66 -2.21 -22.11 0.03
C LEU A 66 -2.04 -22.32 1.54
N GLN A 67 -2.31 -23.53 2.06
CA GLN A 67 -2.09 -23.88 3.47
C GLN A 67 -0.60 -23.92 3.82
N GLU A 68 0.24 -24.56 2.99
CA GLU A 68 1.70 -24.59 3.18
C GLU A 68 2.31 -23.19 3.17
N ARG A 69 1.77 -22.28 2.37
CA ARG A 69 2.16 -20.87 2.35
C ARG A 69 1.56 -20.06 3.49
N GLU A 70 0.78 -20.69 4.35
CA GLU A 70 0.08 -20.04 5.46
C GLU A 70 -0.84 -18.89 5.02
N GLU A 71 -1.45 -18.97 3.83
CA GLU A 71 -2.39 -17.97 3.36
C GLU A 71 -3.81 -18.27 3.82
N ILE A 72 -4.16 -19.56 3.93
CA ILE A 72 -5.40 -20.04 4.51
C ILE A 72 -5.14 -21.00 5.65
N ARG A 73 -6.08 -21.13 6.56
CA ARG A 73 -6.09 -22.12 7.65
C ARG A 73 -7.46 -22.77 7.70
N GLY A 74 -7.52 -23.95 8.28
CA GLY A 74 -8.77 -24.70 8.46
C GLY A 74 -8.70 -26.11 7.85
N SER A 75 -9.83 -26.75 7.84
CA SER A 75 -10.03 -28.10 7.31
C SER A 75 -11.38 -28.20 6.57
N GLU A 76 -11.57 -29.26 5.81
CA GLU A 76 -12.84 -29.51 5.11
C GLU A 76 -14.05 -29.62 6.04
N ASN A 77 -13.83 -30.03 7.30
CA ASN A 77 -14.90 -30.21 8.27
C ASN A 77 -15.26 -28.90 9.02
N GLU A 78 -14.29 -27.99 9.16
CA GLU A 78 -14.42 -26.77 9.95
C GLU A 78 -14.53 -25.52 9.07
N GLY A 79 -14.27 -25.65 7.75
CA GLY A 79 -14.16 -24.55 6.81
C GLY A 79 -12.75 -23.95 6.77
N PHE A 80 -12.55 -23.03 5.83
CA PHE A 80 -11.27 -22.34 5.61
C PHE A 80 -11.42 -20.84 5.82
N ASP A 81 -10.45 -20.26 6.54
CA ASP A 81 -10.33 -18.83 6.79
C ASP A 81 -9.01 -18.30 6.25
N LEU A 82 -8.98 -16.99 5.91
CA LEU A 82 -7.74 -16.30 5.66
C LEU A 82 -6.92 -16.17 6.94
N THR A 83 -5.61 -16.33 6.82
CA THR A 83 -4.67 -15.97 7.87
C THR A 83 -4.29 -14.48 7.76
N ALA A 84 -3.64 -13.91 8.78
CA ALA A 84 -3.08 -12.57 8.71
C ALA A 84 -2.06 -12.42 7.54
N ARG A 85 -1.38 -13.51 7.18
CA ARG A 85 -0.50 -13.55 6.00
C ARG A 85 -1.31 -13.54 4.71
N GLY A 86 -2.37 -14.35 4.62
CA GLY A 86 -3.29 -14.39 3.48
C GLY A 86 -3.92 -13.02 3.23
N GLU A 87 -4.40 -12.35 4.28
CA GLU A 87 -4.95 -11.00 4.17
C GLU A 87 -3.92 -9.99 3.64
N ARG A 88 -2.68 -10.06 4.13
CA ARG A 88 -1.59 -9.19 3.62
C ARG A 88 -1.31 -9.44 2.15
N VAL A 89 -1.27 -10.70 1.74
CA VAL A 89 -1.07 -11.07 0.34
C VAL A 89 -2.23 -10.61 -0.53
N LEU A 90 -3.47 -10.76 -0.04
CA LEU A 90 -4.68 -10.26 -0.71
C LEU A 90 -4.59 -8.74 -0.96
N ARG A 91 -4.26 -7.96 0.07
CA ARG A 91 -4.08 -6.51 -0.04
C ARG A 91 -2.98 -6.13 -1.03
N ARG A 92 -1.84 -6.82 -0.95
CA ARG A 92 -0.73 -6.61 -1.88
C ARG A 92 -1.10 -6.93 -3.33
N THR A 93 -1.83 -8.03 -3.56
CA THR A 93 -2.33 -8.39 -4.89
C THR A 93 -3.28 -7.33 -5.43
N ALA A 94 -4.19 -6.82 -4.60
CA ALA A 94 -5.08 -5.72 -4.96
C ALA A 94 -4.28 -4.44 -5.31
N LEU A 95 -3.27 -4.09 -4.51
CA LEU A 95 -2.38 -2.97 -4.79
C LEU A 95 -1.67 -3.13 -6.15
N GLU A 96 -1.12 -4.31 -6.42
CA GLU A 96 -0.42 -4.59 -7.68
C GLU A 96 -1.36 -4.52 -8.89
N GLN A 97 -2.58 -5.03 -8.77
CA GLN A 97 -3.57 -5.01 -9.85
C GLN A 97 -4.05 -3.59 -10.17
N MET A 98 -4.36 -2.81 -9.15
CA MET A 98 -4.94 -1.48 -9.31
C MET A 98 -3.88 -0.40 -9.60
N PHE A 99 -2.74 -0.50 -8.93
CA PHE A 99 -1.73 0.56 -8.95
C PHE A 99 -0.41 0.16 -9.62
N GLY A 100 -0.27 -1.11 -10.06
CA GLY A 100 0.97 -1.60 -10.68
C GLY A 100 1.39 -0.87 -11.96
N ARG A 101 0.46 -0.16 -12.60
CA ARG A 101 0.71 0.71 -13.75
C ARG A 101 1.10 2.14 -13.38
N LEU A 102 0.94 2.52 -12.12
CA LEU A 102 1.35 3.82 -11.65
C LEU A 102 2.88 3.88 -11.61
N ARG A 103 3.47 4.78 -12.44
CA ARG A 103 4.91 5.00 -12.39
C ARG A 103 5.31 5.43 -10.98
N LYS A 104 6.32 4.77 -10.42
CA LYS A 104 6.99 5.20 -9.18
C LYS A 104 7.49 6.64 -9.39
N ARG A 105 6.73 7.64 -8.92
CA ARG A 105 7.29 8.93 -8.55
C ARG A 105 7.95 8.72 -7.21
N GLY A 106 9.11 9.38 -7.01
CA GLY A 106 9.92 9.21 -5.80
C GLY A 106 9.11 9.28 -4.51
N ALA A 107 9.67 8.81 -3.41
CA ALA A 107 9.05 8.81 -2.10
C ALA A 107 8.38 10.16 -1.84
N GLY A 108 7.06 10.14 -1.62
CA GLY A 108 6.32 11.33 -1.29
C GLY A 108 6.61 11.66 0.18
N ASP A 109 7.56 12.57 0.39
CA ASP A 109 7.63 13.28 1.64
C ASP A 109 6.59 14.39 1.58
N HIS A 110 5.64 14.38 2.48
CA HIS A 110 4.71 15.49 2.66
C HIS A 110 5.48 16.65 3.31
N ARG A 111 6.27 17.37 2.52
CA ARG A 111 6.90 18.60 2.97
C ARG A 111 5.83 19.69 3.04
N LEU A 112 5.52 20.12 4.24
CA LEU A 112 4.68 21.30 4.43
C LEU A 112 5.58 22.53 4.55
N PRO A 113 5.26 23.64 3.87
CA PRO A 113 6.00 24.89 3.98
C PRO A 113 5.70 25.64 5.29
N VAL A 114 5.05 25.01 6.26
CA VAL A 114 4.60 25.62 7.52
C VAL A 114 5.35 24.97 8.68
N GLU A 115 5.97 25.80 9.51
CA GLU A 115 6.63 25.37 10.75
C GLU A 115 5.59 24.79 11.74
N GLY A 116 5.65 23.48 11.99
CA GLY A 116 4.85 22.79 13.01
C GLY A 116 5.63 22.59 14.31
N ARG A 117 4.95 22.38 15.43
CA ARG A 117 5.58 21.98 16.69
C ARG A 117 5.89 20.49 16.65
N GLY A 118 7.18 20.11 16.66
CA GLY A 118 7.59 18.70 16.85
C GLY A 118 8.40 18.06 15.71
N GLY A 119 9.14 18.84 14.92
CA GLY A 119 10.07 18.30 13.91
C GLY A 119 11.33 17.72 14.52
N GLU A 120 11.87 16.65 13.92
CA GLU A 120 13.21 16.17 14.23
C GLU A 120 14.26 17.09 13.60
N ALA A 121 15.26 17.51 14.40
CA ALA A 121 16.38 18.32 13.90
C ALA A 121 17.17 17.50 12.90
N THR A 122 17.35 18.02 11.70
CA THR A 122 18.21 17.41 10.69
C THR A 122 19.68 17.76 10.96
N SER A 123 20.61 17.07 10.31
CA SER A 123 22.03 17.41 10.32
C SER A 123 22.33 18.64 9.46
N GLU A 124 21.37 19.12 8.69
CA GLU A 124 21.50 20.32 7.87
C GLU A 124 21.24 21.56 8.71
N THR A 125 21.99 22.63 8.45
CA THR A 125 21.84 23.91 9.12
C THR A 125 21.57 24.99 8.09
N ARG A 126 20.85 26.02 8.50
CA ARG A 126 20.59 27.23 7.72
C ARG A 126 20.96 28.49 8.53
N GLU A 127 21.10 29.59 7.84
CA GLU A 127 21.29 30.88 8.49
C GLU A 127 20.11 31.22 9.41
N TRP A 128 20.42 31.75 10.59
CA TRP A 128 19.44 32.19 11.57
C TRP A 128 18.59 33.35 11.00
N ARG A 129 17.30 33.34 11.36
CA ARG A 129 16.38 34.41 11.01
C ARG A 129 15.64 34.89 12.25
N PHE A 130 15.26 36.16 12.26
CA PHE A 130 14.45 36.69 13.34
C PHE A 130 13.18 35.90 13.57
N GLY A 131 13.01 35.37 14.79
CA GLY A 131 11.92 34.47 15.18
C GLY A 131 12.33 33.01 15.37
N ASP A 132 13.55 32.63 14.98
CA ASP A 132 14.06 31.28 15.26
C ASP A 132 14.31 31.06 16.74
N GLU A 133 14.06 29.85 17.22
CA GLU A 133 14.28 29.49 18.63
C GLU A 133 15.79 29.35 18.92
N VAL A 134 16.27 30.00 19.92
CA VAL A 134 17.70 29.94 20.37
C VAL A 134 18.11 28.49 20.70
N SER A 135 17.16 27.66 21.14
CA SER A 135 17.41 26.25 21.44
C SER A 135 17.85 25.41 20.20
N LYS A 136 17.56 25.89 18.99
CA LYS A 136 17.91 25.25 17.72
C LYS A 136 19.23 25.74 17.15
N VAL A 137 19.93 26.66 17.80
CA VAL A 137 21.20 27.22 17.30
C VAL A 137 22.30 26.17 17.41
N ASP A 138 22.98 25.89 16.27
CA ASP A 138 24.24 25.14 16.24
C ASP A 138 25.38 26.09 16.63
N PHE A 139 25.66 26.16 17.93
CA PHE A 139 26.74 27.00 18.46
C PHE A 139 28.11 26.63 17.88
N ARG A 140 28.34 25.36 17.56
CA ARG A 140 29.63 24.93 17.01
C ARG A 140 29.88 25.57 15.63
N ARG A 141 28.91 25.53 14.74
CA ARG A 141 29.00 26.16 13.40
C ARG A 141 28.97 27.67 13.53
N SER A 142 28.14 28.24 14.40
CA SER A 142 28.09 29.67 14.65
C SER A 142 29.44 30.22 15.13
N TYR A 143 30.12 29.53 16.04
CA TYR A 143 31.46 29.93 16.47
C TYR A 143 32.51 29.77 15.34
N GLN A 144 32.40 28.74 14.50
CA GLN A 144 33.26 28.59 13.32
C GLN A 144 33.11 29.74 12.33
N ASN A 145 31.88 30.21 12.10
CA ASN A 145 31.59 31.37 11.26
C ASN A 145 32.17 32.65 11.85
N ALA A 146 31.95 32.91 13.16
CA ALA A 146 32.56 34.05 13.84
C ALA A 146 34.08 34.03 13.78
N LEU A 147 34.72 32.85 13.94
CA LEU A 147 36.16 32.67 13.85
C LEU A 147 36.68 32.98 12.45
N ARG A 148 35.97 32.54 11.43
CA ARG A 148 36.32 32.81 10.02
C ARG A 148 36.21 34.32 9.72
N ARG A 149 35.22 34.98 10.26
CA ARG A 149 34.98 36.42 10.03
C ARG A 149 35.96 37.33 10.79
N ALA A 150 36.22 37.06 12.08
CA ALA A 150 36.89 38.00 12.95
C ALA A 150 38.26 37.54 13.52
N GLY A 151 38.61 36.25 13.30
CA GLY A 151 39.81 35.66 13.90
C GLY A 151 39.71 35.46 15.42
N LEU A 152 40.78 34.91 16.02
CA LEU A 152 40.78 34.60 17.47
C LEU A 152 40.80 35.84 18.38
N GLU A 153 41.45 36.90 17.92
CA GLU A 153 41.63 38.10 18.77
C GLU A 153 40.38 38.93 18.97
N ASN A 154 39.41 38.83 18.01
CA ASN A 154 38.15 39.57 18.05
C ASN A 154 36.94 38.64 17.98
N LEU A 155 37.04 37.48 18.62
CA LEU A 155 35.98 36.48 18.61
C LEU A 155 34.76 36.93 19.41
N HIS A 156 33.69 37.32 18.73
CA HIS A 156 32.36 37.56 19.29
C HIS A 156 31.31 37.14 18.28
N LEU A 157 30.24 36.53 18.76
CA LEU A 157 29.13 36.11 17.95
C LEU A 157 28.29 37.32 17.52
N ARG A 158 27.93 37.35 16.23
CA ARG A 158 26.95 38.27 15.69
C ARG A 158 25.79 37.47 15.12
N GLU A 159 24.67 38.12 14.87
CA GLU A 159 23.50 37.52 14.28
C GLU A 159 23.80 36.84 12.93
N GLU A 160 24.66 37.46 12.11
CA GLU A 160 25.15 36.94 10.84
C GLU A 160 25.99 35.66 10.92
N ASP A 161 26.50 35.33 12.09
CA ASP A 161 27.30 34.10 12.34
C ASP A 161 26.43 32.93 12.77
N LEU A 162 25.18 33.20 13.21
CA LEU A 162 24.33 32.20 13.79
C LEU A 162 23.78 31.25 12.71
N GLU A 163 23.92 29.95 12.98
CA GLU A 163 23.28 28.88 12.23
C GLU A 163 22.31 28.12 13.13
N VAL A 164 21.19 27.73 12.56
CA VAL A 164 20.18 26.91 13.24
C VAL A 164 20.05 25.58 12.52
N HIS A 165 19.81 24.52 13.29
CA HIS A 165 19.46 23.24 12.70
C HIS A 165 18.14 23.38 11.93
N ASP A 166 18.17 22.90 10.68
CA ASP A 166 16.93 22.80 9.90
C ASP A 166 16.05 21.72 10.50
N VAL A 167 14.77 21.99 10.59
CA VAL A 167 13.81 21.06 11.20
C VAL A 167 12.91 20.55 10.10
N GLU A 168 13.05 19.27 9.81
CA GLU A 168 12.16 18.61 8.88
C GLU A 168 10.83 18.30 9.56
N HIS A 169 9.78 19.04 9.21
CA HIS A 169 8.44 18.80 9.71
C HIS A 169 7.81 17.64 8.94
N GLN A 170 7.89 16.44 9.50
CA GLN A 170 7.14 15.31 9.03
C GLN A 170 5.75 15.32 9.68
N THR A 171 4.73 15.52 8.90
CA THR A 171 3.34 15.44 9.36
C THR A 171 2.78 14.05 9.12
N ASN A 172 2.07 13.53 10.11
CA ASN A 172 1.27 12.32 9.95
C ASN A 172 -0.07 12.71 9.31
N CYS A 173 -0.52 11.91 8.37
CA CYS A 173 -1.83 12.05 7.75
C CYS A 173 -2.78 10.99 8.32
N ALA A 174 -3.97 11.42 8.75
CA ALA A 174 -5.06 10.51 9.07
C ALA A 174 -6.05 10.49 7.89
N THR A 175 -6.17 9.35 7.26
CA THR A 175 -7.06 9.15 6.11
C THR A 175 -8.30 8.39 6.54
N VAL A 176 -9.48 8.86 6.17
CA VAL A 176 -10.73 8.11 6.33
C VAL A 176 -11.28 7.81 4.93
N LEU A 177 -11.39 6.53 4.62
CA LEU A 177 -11.98 6.06 3.38
C LEU A 177 -13.45 5.70 3.63
N LEU A 178 -14.35 6.44 3.01
CA LEU A 178 -15.79 6.15 3.03
C LEU A 178 -16.14 5.25 1.85
N LEU A 179 -16.69 4.07 2.13
CA LEU A 179 -17.12 3.11 1.12
C LEU A 179 -18.63 2.97 1.16
N ASP A 180 -19.27 3.41 0.08
CA ASP A 180 -20.71 3.24 -0.12
C ASP A 180 -21.01 1.76 -0.41
N ILE A 181 -21.86 1.13 0.42
CA ILE A 181 -22.35 -0.23 0.25
C ILE A 181 -23.84 -0.27 -0.05
N SER A 182 -24.41 0.87 -0.46
CA SER A 182 -25.82 0.96 -0.81
C SER A 182 -26.20 0.01 -1.95
N HIS A 183 -27.48 -0.33 -2.03
CA HIS A 183 -28.00 -1.25 -3.05
C HIS A 183 -27.75 -0.77 -4.48
N SER A 184 -27.61 0.53 -4.71
CA SER A 184 -27.26 1.13 -6.00
C SER A 184 -25.89 0.70 -6.55
N MET A 185 -24.98 0.24 -5.67
CA MET A 185 -23.67 -0.28 -6.04
C MET A 185 -23.71 -1.63 -6.75
N ILE A 186 -24.85 -2.34 -6.68
CA ILE A 186 -25.08 -3.68 -7.28
C ILE A 186 -26.20 -3.65 -8.33
N LEU A 187 -26.95 -2.54 -8.44
CA LEU A 187 -28.06 -2.41 -9.37
C LEU A 187 -27.58 -2.37 -10.83
N TYR A 188 -28.47 -2.81 -11.73
CA TYR A 188 -28.32 -2.77 -13.18
C TYR A 188 -27.28 -3.74 -13.78
N GLY A 189 -26.90 -4.81 -13.05
CA GLY A 189 -25.97 -5.82 -13.55
C GLY A 189 -24.50 -5.37 -13.58
N GLU A 190 -24.19 -4.19 -13.04
CA GLU A 190 -22.84 -3.71 -12.85
C GLU A 190 -22.41 -3.93 -11.39
N ASP A 191 -21.39 -4.77 -11.21
CA ASP A 191 -20.73 -4.92 -9.90
C ASP A 191 -19.75 -3.76 -9.71
N ARG A 192 -20.15 -2.73 -8.99
CA ARG A 192 -19.31 -1.59 -8.62
C ARG A 192 -18.62 -1.76 -7.27
N ILE A 193 -19.18 -2.63 -6.42
CA ILE A 193 -18.69 -2.82 -5.05
C ILE A 193 -17.37 -3.61 -5.03
N THR A 194 -17.21 -4.61 -5.87
CA THR A 194 -15.96 -5.40 -5.92
C THR A 194 -14.74 -4.56 -6.32
N PRO A 195 -14.79 -3.75 -7.41
CA PRO A 195 -13.72 -2.81 -7.71
C PRO A 195 -13.45 -1.81 -6.59
N ALA A 196 -14.49 -1.31 -5.91
CA ALA A 196 -14.32 -0.38 -4.79
C ALA A 196 -13.60 -1.04 -3.61
N LYS A 197 -13.96 -2.29 -3.25
CA LYS A 197 -13.25 -3.08 -2.24
C LYS A 197 -11.78 -3.31 -2.61
N GLN A 198 -11.49 -3.62 -3.87
CA GLN A 198 -10.11 -3.81 -4.34
C GLN A 198 -9.28 -2.53 -4.21
N VAL A 199 -9.86 -1.37 -4.57
CA VAL A 199 -9.20 -0.08 -4.39
C VAL A 199 -8.95 0.20 -2.91
N ALA A 200 -9.92 -0.06 -2.04
CA ALA A 200 -9.79 0.12 -0.60
C ALA A 200 -8.65 -0.74 -0.03
N LEU A 201 -8.63 -2.04 -0.35
CA LEU A 201 -7.58 -2.96 0.08
C LEU A 201 -6.19 -2.52 -0.41
N GLY A 202 -6.09 -2.11 -1.68
CA GLY A 202 -4.84 -1.61 -2.26
C GLY A 202 -4.37 -0.31 -1.60
N LEU A 203 -5.30 0.61 -1.26
CA LEU A 203 -4.97 1.87 -0.60
C LEU A 203 -4.49 1.64 0.84
N VAL A 204 -5.13 0.75 1.58
CA VAL A 204 -4.68 0.34 2.92
C VAL A 204 -3.25 -0.19 2.88
N GLU A 205 -2.96 -1.12 1.96
CA GLU A 205 -1.60 -1.66 1.80
C GLU A 205 -0.59 -0.59 1.40
N LEU A 206 -0.97 0.33 0.49
CA LEU A 206 -0.11 1.44 0.07
C LEU A 206 0.26 2.34 1.25
N ILE A 207 -0.72 2.77 2.04
CA ILE A 207 -0.49 3.66 3.18
C ILE A 207 0.35 2.95 4.23
N GLN A 208 -0.02 1.73 4.64
CA GLN A 208 0.71 0.99 5.67
C GLN A 208 2.17 0.67 5.29
N THR A 209 2.45 0.50 3.97
CA THR A 209 3.81 0.17 3.52
C THR A 209 4.67 1.37 3.17
N LYS A 210 4.06 2.45 2.64
CA LYS A 210 4.80 3.63 2.17
C LYS A 210 4.84 4.75 3.19
N PHE A 211 3.82 4.84 4.02
CA PHE A 211 3.64 5.90 5.00
C PHE A 211 3.34 5.29 6.38
N PRO A 212 4.31 4.63 7.02
CA PRO A 212 4.07 3.85 8.25
C PRO A 212 3.66 4.72 9.46
N ARG A 213 3.81 6.04 9.36
CA ARG A 213 3.36 7.01 10.37
C ARG A 213 1.95 7.53 10.13
N ASP A 214 1.39 7.26 8.93
CA ASP A 214 0.02 7.65 8.59
C ASP A 214 -0.97 6.59 9.07
N SER A 215 -2.18 7.01 9.37
CA SER A 215 -3.29 6.11 9.68
C SER A 215 -4.32 6.10 8.56
N ILE A 216 -4.99 4.96 8.41
CA ILE A 216 -6.14 4.83 7.51
C ILE A 216 -7.23 4.02 8.20
N ASP A 217 -8.43 4.57 8.18
CA ASP A 217 -9.66 3.92 8.61
C ASP A 217 -10.61 3.77 7.44
N VAL A 218 -11.34 2.64 7.39
CA VAL A 218 -12.35 2.37 6.36
C VAL A 218 -13.71 2.33 7.04
N VAL A 219 -14.60 3.20 6.58
CA VAL A 219 -15.97 3.31 7.08
C VAL A 219 -16.92 2.90 5.96
N LEU A 220 -17.83 1.96 6.27
CA LEU A 220 -18.88 1.51 5.37
C LEU A 220 -20.17 2.27 5.69
N PHE A 221 -20.95 2.68 4.67
CA PHE A 221 -22.24 3.36 4.84
C PHE A 221 -23.25 3.00 3.75
#